data_7c86129ec6af4b22eb13b787f9dc92e1
#
_entry.id   7c86129ec6af4b22eb13b787f9dc92e1
#
_cell.length_a   1.000
_cell.length_b   1.000
_cell.length_c   1.000
_cell.angle_alpha   90.00
_cell.angle_beta   90.00
_cell.angle_gamma   90.00
#
_symmetry.space_group_name_H-M   'P 1'
#
loop_
_entity.id
_entity.type
_entity.pdbx_description
1 polymer ?
#
loop_
_entity_poly.entity_id
_entity_poly.type
_entity_poly.pdbx_seq_one_letter_code
_entity_poly.pdbx_strand_id
1 'polypeptide(L)'
;MRVKDEEQIAARRALILRAAREIMETQGLEALSIRKIAAMLQQTPGIIYHYFSSKEELMLAVVQEGYYNILRIIQQTMASEKTPAAQLRATLYGYICGMLEDPLLYQVILQSKLPAVQKQTAILQENLRQHRKSIAMLCTCLEEGVACGEFRVEQVELRAQSIWCCVYGLLERILIEQPALAYRDKVIEEMLDLIMASLQTHEK
;
A
#
# COMPACT_ATOMS: atom_id res chain seq x y z
N MET A 1 -5.11 -11.12 33.76
CA MET A 1 -3.66 -11.22 33.60
C MET A 1 -3.28 -11.29 32.13
N ARG A 2 -3.79 -12.24 31.32
CA ARG A 2 -3.46 -12.37 29.88
C ARG A 2 -3.68 -11.10 29.02
N VAL A 3 -4.79 -10.39 29.16
CA VAL A 3 -5.12 -9.21 28.32
C VAL A 3 -4.16 -8.04 28.55
N LYS A 4 -3.75 -7.78 29.81
CA LYS A 4 -2.75 -6.73 30.10
C LYS A 4 -1.37 -7.03 29.54
N ASP A 5 -1.00 -8.30 29.48
CA ASP A 5 0.29 -8.72 28.91
C ASP A 5 0.29 -8.54 27.38
N GLU A 6 -0.83 -8.84 26.71
CA GLU A 6 -0.99 -8.65 25.26
C GLU A 6 -0.98 -7.17 24.88
N GLU A 7 -1.67 -6.31 25.64
CA GLU A 7 -1.64 -4.84 25.44
C GLU A 7 -0.23 -4.26 25.63
N GLN A 8 0.52 -4.74 26.61
CA GLN A 8 1.90 -4.29 26.84
C GLN A 8 2.83 -4.75 25.71
N ILE A 9 2.68 -5.96 25.22
CA ILE A 9 3.43 -6.48 24.08
C ILE A 9 3.13 -5.65 22.84
N ALA A 10 1.85 -5.38 22.54
CA ALA A 10 1.45 -4.56 21.41
C ALA A 10 2.01 -3.13 21.49
N ALA A 11 1.95 -2.51 22.66
CA ALA A 11 2.51 -1.17 22.89
C ALA A 11 4.03 -1.14 22.68
N ARG A 12 4.76 -2.16 23.13
CA ARG A 12 6.20 -2.28 22.91
C ARG A 12 6.54 -2.51 21.44
N ARG A 13 5.81 -3.38 20.75
CA ARG A 13 5.99 -3.56 19.30
C ARG A 13 5.76 -2.25 18.54
N ALA A 14 4.70 -1.51 18.87
CA ALA A 14 4.43 -0.21 18.26
C ALA A 14 5.54 0.83 18.49
N LEU A 15 6.14 0.84 19.70
CA LEU A 15 7.26 1.72 20.00
C LEU A 15 8.51 1.37 19.16
N ILE A 16 8.82 0.08 19.02
CA ILE A 16 9.94 -0.41 18.21
C ILE A 16 9.71 -0.07 16.73
N LEU A 17 8.48 -0.25 16.21
CA LEU A 17 8.15 0.08 14.83
C LEU A 17 8.28 1.59 14.56
N ARG A 18 7.85 2.45 15.49
CA ARG A 18 8.05 3.90 15.35
C ARG A 18 9.52 4.27 15.26
N ALA A 19 10.37 3.72 16.13
CA ALA A 19 11.82 3.94 16.07
C ALA A 19 12.42 3.42 14.76
N ALA A 20 11.95 2.28 14.25
CA ALA A 20 12.38 1.74 12.97
C ALA A 20 12.01 2.67 11.81
N ARG A 21 10.77 3.19 11.79
CA ARG A 21 10.31 4.17 10.80
C ARG A 21 11.16 5.44 10.83
N GLU A 22 11.39 6.02 12.01
CA GLU A 22 12.20 7.22 12.17
C GLU A 22 13.64 7.04 11.64
N ILE A 23 14.27 5.90 11.90
CA ILE A 23 15.59 5.58 11.33
C ILE A 23 15.55 5.49 9.81
N MET A 24 14.53 4.83 9.25
CA MET A 24 14.38 4.68 7.79
C MET A 24 14.08 6.02 7.11
N GLU A 25 13.25 6.85 7.70
CA GLU A 25 12.90 8.20 7.19
C GLU A 25 14.08 9.15 7.19
N THR A 26 14.87 9.14 8.28
CA THR A 26 15.96 10.10 8.46
C THR A 26 17.29 9.65 7.88
N GLN A 27 17.54 8.34 7.78
CA GLN A 27 18.85 7.77 7.43
C GLN A 27 18.77 6.79 6.22
N GLY A 28 17.57 6.52 5.71
CA GLY A 28 17.32 5.59 4.62
C GLY A 28 17.13 4.13 5.06
N LEU A 29 16.56 3.31 4.16
CA LEU A 29 16.20 1.91 4.44
C LEU A 29 17.39 1.03 4.86
N GLU A 30 18.54 1.26 4.25
CA GLU A 30 19.76 0.47 4.52
C GLU A 30 20.35 0.76 5.91
N ALA A 31 20.04 1.94 6.48
CA ALA A 31 20.51 2.31 7.81
C ALA A 31 19.81 1.57 8.95
N LEU A 32 18.65 0.93 8.68
CA LEU A 32 17.90 0.17 9.69
C LEU A 32 18.72 -0.99 10.25
N SER A 33 18.87 -1.03 11.56
CA SER A 33 19.45 -2.16 12.27
C SER A 33 18.89 -2.29 13.69
N ILE A 34 18.86 -3.51 14.20
CA ILE A 34 18.41 -3.79 15.58
C ILE A 34 19.23 -2.99 16.61
N ARG A 35 20.54 -2.83 16.38
CA ARG A 35 21.41 -2.04 17.28
C ARG A 35 21.04 -0.57 17.30
N LYS A 36 20.71 0.03 16.16
CA LYS A 36 20.30 1.44 16.10
C LYS A 36 18.95 1.65 16.79
N ILE A 37 18.00 0.76 16.58
CA ILE A 37 16.71 0.82 17.28
C ILE A 37 16.93 0.72 18.81
N ALA A 38 17.73 -0.25 19.25
CA ALA A 38 18.04 -0.42 20.66
C ALA A 38 18.68 0.82 21.26
N ALA A 39 19.66 1.43 20.58
CA ALA A 39 20.30 2.67 21.01
C ALA A 39 19.30 3.82 21.09
N MET A 40 18.43 4.01 20.08
CA MET A 40 17.40 5.05 20.06
C MET A 40 16.42 4.91 21.22
N LEU A 41 16.03 3.68 21.56
CA LEU A 41 15.10 3.38 22.65
C LEU A 41 15.77 3.23 24.02
N GLN A 42 17.09 3.42 24.11
CA GLN A 42 17.89 3.20 25.32
C GLN A 42 17.71 1.79 25.91
N GLN A 43 17.63 0.79 25.02
CA GLN A 43 17.43 -0.61 25.35
C GLN A 43 18.64 -1.46 24.88
N THR A 44 18.68 -2.71 25.30
CA THR A 44 19.65 -3.68 24.74
C THR A 44 19.09 -4.32 23.45
N PRO A 45 19.96 -4.72 22.51
CA PRO A 45 19.53 -5.48 21.32
C PRO A 45 18.71 -6.72 21.64
N GLY A 46 19.01 -7.42 22.74
CA GLY A 46 18.26 -8.59 23.20
C GLY A 46 16.78 -8.32 23.46
N ILE A 47 16.46 -7.12 23.99
CA ILE A 47 15.06 -6.71 24.19
C ILE A 47 14.35 -6.54 22.84
N ILE A 48 15.01 -5.96 21.84
CA ILE A 48 14.41 -5.80 20.52
C ILE A 48 14.17 -7.17 19.87
N TYR A 49 15.16 -8.09 19.97
CA TYR A 49 15.01 -9.46 19.45
C TYR A 49 13.89 -10.27 20.10
N HIS A 50 13.47 -9.93 21.31
CA HIS A 50 12.32 -10.55 21.96
C HIS A 50 11.00 -10.22 21.20
N TYR A 51 10.91 -9.07 20.54
CA TYR A 51 9.72 -8.62 19.83
C TYR A 51 9.79 -8.80 18.31
N PHE A 52 10.99 -8.74 17.74
CA PHE A 52 11.25 -8.87 16.30
C PHE A 52 12.54 -9.67 16.10
N SER A 53 12.41 -10.84 15.52
CA SER A 53 13.51 -11.79 15.33
C SER A 53 14.58 -11.31 14.35
N SER A 54 14.22 -10.35 13.45
CA SER A 54 15.14 -9.87 12.41
C SER A 54 14.74 -8.47 11.90
N LYS A 55 15.67 -7.83 11.15
CA LYS A 55 15.40 -6.61 10.36
C LYS A 55 14.27 -6.85 9.36
N GLU A 56 14.23 -8.02 8.76
CA GLU A 56 13.24 -8.42 7.78
C GLU A 56 11.83 -8.46 8.39
N GLU A 57 11.66 -9.05 9.57
CA GLU A 57 10.38 -9.03 10.30
C GLU A 57 9.92 -7.60 10.62
N LEU A 58 10.84 -6.72 11.01
CA LEU A 58 10.54 -5.31 11.24
C LEU A 58 10.03 -4.62 9.96
N MET A 59 10.70 -4.80 8.84
CA MET A 59 10.28 -4.20 7.57
C MET A 59 8.94 -4.75 7.10
N LEU A 60 8.70 -6.06 7.26
CA LEU A 60 7.40 -6.67 6.99
C LEU A 60 6.29 -6.08 7.87
N ALA A 61 6.58 -5.83 9.15
CA ALA A 61 5.62 -5.23 10.07
C ALA A 61 5.27 -3.77 9.67
N VAL A 62 6.26 -2.99 9.19
CA VAL A 62 6.00 -1.65 8.63
C VAL A 62 5.11 -1.72 7.39
N VAL A 63 5.38 -2.67 6.48
CA VAL A 63 4.53 -2.90 5.30
C VAL A 63 3.11 -3.30 5.71
N GLN A 64 2.97 -4.18 6.68
CA GLN A 64 1.66 -4.64 7.18
C GLN A 64 0.86 -3.49 7.80
N GLU A 65 1.48 -2.66 8.64
CA GLU A 65 0.83 -1.50 9.25
C GLU A 65 0.32 -0.52 8.19
N GLY A 66 1.18 -0.15 7.22
CA GLY A 66 0.80 0.70 6.11
C GLY A 66 -0.30 0.08 5.23
N TYR A 67 -0.21 -1.23 4.98
CA TYR A 67 -1.22 -1.95 4.21
C TYR A 67 -2.60 -1.94 4.89
N TYR A 68 -2.67 -2.07 6.22
CA TYR A 68 -3.93 -1.94 6.96
C TYR A 68 -4.55 -0.55 6.81
N ASN A 69 -3.75 0.51 6.88
CA ASN A 69 -4.21 1.87 6.67
C ASN A 69 -4.77 2.06 5.26
N ILE A 70 -4.09 1.58 4.25
CA ILE A 70 -4.54 1.63 2.84
C ILE A 70 -5.84 0.84 2.64
N LEU A 71 -5.95 -0.38 3.19
CA LEU A 71 -7.20 -1.14 3.11
C LEU A 71 -8.37 -0.41 3.76
N ARG A 72 -8.14 0.27 4.88
CA ARG A 72 -9.18 1.08 5.54
C ARG A 72 -9.64 2.24 4.64
N ILE A 73 -8.71 2.94 4.00
CA ILE A 73 -9.03 4.00 3.04
C ILE A 73 -9.89 3.42 1.90
N ILE A 74 -9.45 2.34 1.27
CA ILE A 74 -10.18 1.67 0.19
C ILE A 74 -11.61 1.30 0.63
N GLN A 75 -11.77 0.66 1.79
CA GLN A 75 -13.08 0.25 2.29
C GLN A 75 -14.02 1.43 2.56
N GLN A 76 -13.50 2.50 3.17
CA GLN A 76 -14.27 3.71 3.45
C GLN A 76 -14.72 4.40 2.16
N THR A 77 -13.82 4.50 1.18
CA THR A 77 -14.09 5.15 -0.10
C THR A 77 -15.10 4.35 -0.92
N MET A 78 -14.95 3.03 -1.00
CA MET A 78 -15.94 2.17 -1.68
C MET A 78 -17.33 2.26 -1.05
N ALA A 79 -17.41 2.34 0.29
CA ALA A 79 -18.69 2.42 0.99
C ALA A 79 -19.40 3.79 0.81
N SER A 80 -18.67 4.85 0.44
CA SER A 80 -19.25 6.19 0.25
C SER A 80 -19.88 6.41 -1.14
N GLU A 81 -19.49 5.60 -2.13
CA GLU A 81 -19.90 5.77 -3.51
C GLU A 81 -20.98 4.75 -3.93
N LYS A 82 -21.86 5.16 -4.85
CA LYS A 82 -23.04 4.36 -5.22
C LYS A 82 -22.85 3.50 -6.46
N THR A 83 -21.94 3.86 -7.34
CA THR A 83 -21.72 3.14 -8.60
C THR A 83 -20.32 2.55 -8.66
N PRO A 84 -20.10 1.40 -9.31
CA PRO A 84 -18.78 0.80 -9.48
C PRO A 84 -17.74 1.76 -10.09
N ALA A 85 -18.14 2.59 -11.04
CA ALA A 85 -17.25 3.57 -11.65
C ALA A 85 -16.80 4.63 -10.63
N ALA A 86 -17.72 5.18 -9.85
CA ALA A 86 -17.39 6.16 -8.80
C ALA A 86 -16.55 5.52 -7.70
N GLN A 87 -16.88 4.29 -7.27
CA GLN A 87 -16.12 3.53 -6.29
C GLN A 87 -14.67 3.28 -6.75
N LEU A 88 -14.49 2.85 -8.00
CA LEU A 88 -13.16 2.59 -8.56
C LEU A 88 -12.32 3.86 -8.59
N ARG A 89 -12.86 4.96 -9.20
CA ARG A 89 -12.16 6.24 -9.30
C ARG A 89 -11.75 6.77 -7.91
N ALA A 90 -12.69 6.83 -6.99
CA ALA A 90 -12.46 7.36 -5.65
C ALA A 90 -11.48 6.47 -4.86
N THR A 91 -11.54 5.15 -5.02
CA THR A 91 -10.59 4.20 -4.42
C THR A 91 -9.17 4.39 -4.92
N LEU A 92 -8.98 4.53 -6.24
CA LEU A 92 -7.66 4.75 -6.83
C LEU A 92 -7.10 6.12 -6.40
N TYR A 93 -7.92 7.17 -6.41
CA TYR A 93 -7.53 8.48 -5.92
C TYR A 93 -7.11 8.44 -4.44
N GLY A 94 -7.95 7.86 -3.57
CA GLY A 94 -7.66 7.72 -2.15
C GLY A 94 -6.39 6.90 -1.87
N TYR A 95 -6.16 5.83 -2.64
CA TYR A 95 -4.93 5.05 -2.58
C TYR A 95 -3.71 5.89 -2.94
N ILE A 96 -3.76 6.63 -4.06
CA ILE A 96 -2.65 7.50 -4.50
C ILE A 96 -2.34 8.54 -3.42
N CYS A 97 -3.34 9.25 -2.92
CA CYS A 97 -3.16 10.24 -1.85
C CYS A 97 -2.56 9.62 -0.60
N GLY A 98 -3.08 8.47 -0.14
CA GLY A 98 -2.56 7.79 1.05
C GLY A 98 -1.11 7.33 0.90
N MET A 99 -0.70 6.89 -0.30
CA MET A 99 0.70 6.53 -0.57
C MET A 99 1.63 7.75 -0.64
N LEU A 100 1.12 8.90 -1.10
CA LEU A 100 1.87 10.17 -1.10
C LEU A 100 2.01 10.78 0.30
N GLU A 101 1.10 10.45 1.22
CA GLU A 101 1.19 10.82 2.64
C GLU A 101 2.18 9.95 3.42
N ASP A 102 2.49 8.73 2.94
CA ASP A 102 3.49 7.83 3.54
C ASP A 102 4.55 7.39 2.50
N PRO A 103 5.48 8.31 2.12
CA PRO A 103 6.54 7.98 1.16
C PRO A 103 7.44 6.84 1.61
N LEU A 104 7.63 6.66 2.93
CA LEU A 104 8.43 5.56 3.46
C LEU A 104 7.80 4.21 3.14
N LEU A 105 6.49 4.07 3.31
CA LEU A 105 5.80 2.83 2.96
C LEU A 105 6.03 2.49 1.49
N TYR A 106 5.90 3.47 0.60
CA TYR A 106 6.15 3.29 -0.82
C TYR A 106 7.59 2.85 -1.10
N GLN A 107 8.58 3.50 -0.48
CA GLN A 107 9.99 3.13 -0.61
C GLN A 107 10.25 1.69 -0.13
N VAL A 108 9.69 1.28 1.01
CA VAL A 108 9.84 -0.09 1.52
C VAL A 108 9.23 -1.10 0.55
N ILE A 109 8.07 -0.80 -0.03
CA ILE A 109 7.40 -1.69 -0.99
C ILE A 109 8.23 -1.88 -2.27
N LEU A 110 8.75 -0.79 -2.86
CA LEU A 110 9.39 -0.85 -4.18
C LEU A 110 10.90 -1.04 -4.12
N GLN A 111 11.58 -0.51 -3.09
CA GLN A 111 13.04 -0.48 -3.05
C GLN A 111 13.65 -1.54 -2.15
N SER A 112 12.84 -2.22 -1.33
CA SER A 112 13.36 -3.27 -0.47
C SER A 112 13.91 -4.44 -1.29
N LYS A 113 15.15 -4.81 -1.01
CA LYS A 113 15.81 -5.99 -1.59
C LYS A 113 15.56 -7.27 -0.77
N LEU A 114 14.79 -7.19 0.32
CA LEU A 114 14.49 -8.34 1.17
C LEU A 114 13.48 -9.26 0.49
N PRO A 115 13.80 -10.56 0.26
CA PRO A 115 12.94 -11.48 -0.47
C PRO A 115 11.52 -11.61 0.11
N ALA A 116 11.38 -11.58 1.44
CA ALA A 116 10.08 -11.69 2.09
C ALA A 116 9.21 -10.44 1.82
N VAL A 117 9.80 -9.24 1.80
CA VAL A 117 9.08 -8.00 1.42
C VAL A 117 8.68 -8.05 -0.05
N GLN A 118 9.60 -8.41 -0.95
CA GLN A 118 9.32 -8.54 -2.39
C GLN A 118 8.19 -9.55 -2.66
N LYS A 119 8.23 -10.72 -2.01
CA LYS A 119 7.17 -11.72 -2.13
C LYS A 119 5.81 -11.18 -1.65
N GLN A 120 5.80 -10.44 -0.53
CA GLN A 120 4.57 -9.89 0.03
C GLN A 120 4.01 -8.72 -0.79
N THR A 121 4.84 -8.00 -1.53
CA THR A 121 4.44 -6.80 -2.29
C THR A 121 4.28 -7.05 -3.80
N ALA A 122 4.67 -8.22 -4.30
CA ALA A 122 4.53 -8.59 -5.71
C ALA A 122 3.07 -8.48 -6.18
N ILE A 123 2.88 -7.97 -7.41
CA ILE A 123 1.56 -7.76 -8.02
C ILE A 123 1.38 -8.48 -9.36
N LEU A 124 2.45 -8.96 -9.98
CA LEU A 124 2.40 -9.68 -11.26
C LEU A 124 2.51 -11.19 -11.00
N GLN A 125 1.42 -11.77 -10.52
CA GLN A 125 1.32 -13.21 -10.22
C GLN A 125 -0.07 -13.72 -10.60
N GLU A 126 -0.15 -14.96 -11.05
CA GLU A 126 -1.42 -15.64 -11.29
C GLU A 126 -2.15 -15.89 -9.96
N ASN A 127 -3.47 -15.84 -10.00
CA ASN A 127 -4.36 -16.06 -8.85
C ASN A 127 -4.09 -15.11 -7.65
N LEU A 128 -3.57 -13.92 -7.91
CA LEU A 128 -3.20 -12.94 -6.90
C LEU A 128 -4.41 -12.52 -6.04
N ARG A 129 -5.62 -12.47 -6.63
CA ARG A 129 -6.87 -12.15 -5.92
C ARG A 129 -7.14 -13.07 -4.72
N GLN A 130 -6.67 -14.31 -4.74
CA GLN A 130 -6.83 -15.27 -3.64
C GLN A 130 -5.94 -14.94 -2.43
N HIS A 131 -4.85 -14.19 -2.65
CA HIS A 131 -3.82 -13.93 -1.65
C HIS A 131 -3.69 -12.44 -1.28
N ARG A 132 -4.27 -11.54 -2.07
CA ARG A 132 -4.18 -10.09 -1.90
C ARG A 132 -5.55 -9.46 -1.84
N LYS A 133 -5.94 -9.04 -0.63
CA LYS A 133 -7.26 -8.44 -0.37
C LYS A 133 -7.53 -7.18 -1.21
N SER A 134 -6.52 -6.32 -1.42
CA SER A 134 -6.66 -5.12 -2.26
C SER A 134 -6.96 -5.46 -3.72
N ILE A 135 -6.29 -6.48 -4.27
CA ILE A 135 -6.57 -6.98 -5.62
C ILE A 135 -7.96 -7.63 -5.69
N ALA A 136 -8.33 -8.44 -4.70
CA ALA A 136 -9.65 -9.04 -4.63
C ALA A 136 -10.76 -7.98 -4.64
N MET A 137 -10.61 -6.91 -3.85
CA MET A 137 -11.58 -5.81 -3.80
C MET A 137 -11.66 -5.07 -5.15
N LEU A 138 -10.53 -4.81 -5.79
CA LEU A 138 -10.52 -4.21 -7.12
C LEU A 138 -11.19 -5.13 -8.17
N CYS A 139 -10.90 -6.43 -8.15
CA CYS A 139 -11.57 -7.39 -9.02
C CYS A 139 -13.08 -7.41 -8.81
N THR A 140 -13.55 -7.41 -7.56
CA THR A 140 -14.98 -7.37 -7.25
C THR A 140 -15.64 -6.10 -7.81
N CYS A 141 -15.01 -4.94 -7.62
CA CYS A 141 -15.53 -3.67 -8.17
C CYS A 141 -15.60 -3.70 -9.71
N LEU A 142 -14.60 -4.27 -10.38
CA LEU A 142 -14.61 -4.44 -11.85
C LEU A 142 -15.71 -5.43 -12.29
N GLU A 143 -15.90 -6.54 -11.59
CA GLU A 143 -16.95 -7.52 -11.86
C GLU A 143 -18.36 -6.92 -11.70
N GLU A 144 -18.58 -6.14 -10.64
CA GLU A 144 -19.83 -5.41 -10.40
C GLU A 144 -20.10 -4.38 -11.51
N GLY A 145 -19.07 -3.63 -11.95
CA GLY A 145 -19.18 -2.69 -13.05
C GLY A 145 -19.50 -3.36 -14.39
N VAL A 146 -18.96 -4.56 -14.64
CA VAL A 146 -19.33 -5.37 -15.81
C VAL A 146 -20.79 -5.85 -15.72
N ALA A 147 -21.20 -6.32 -14.54
CA ALA A 147 -22.54 -6.83 -14.31
C ALA A 147 -23.64 -5.76 -14.48
N CYS A 148 -23.37 -4.52 -14.10
CA CYS A 148 -24.32 -3.40 -14.30
C CYS A 148 -24.15 -2.65 -15.64
N GLY A 149 -23.17 -3.06 -16.48
CA GLY A 149 -22.96 -2.50 -17.81
C GLY A 149 -22.11 -1.21 -17.85
N GLU A 150 -21.53 -0.78 -16.71
CA GLU A 150 -20.63 0.39 -16.68
C GLU A 150 -19.25 0.08 -17.27
N PHE A 151 -18.78 -1.19 -17.16
CA PHE A 151 -17.46 -1.60 -17.62
C PHE A 151 -17.53 -2.73 -18.66
N ARG A 152 -16.50 -2.78 -19.51
CA ARG A 152 -16.23 -3.89 -20.41
C ARG A 152 -14.84 -4.46 -20.11
N VAL A 153 -14.79 -5.55 -19.36
CA VAL A 153 -13.54 -6.22 -18.95
C VAL A 153 -13.71 -7.72 -19.13
N GLU A 154 -12.85 -8.33 -19.95
CA GLU A 154 -12.87 -9.79 -20.19
C GLU A 154 -12.03 -10.55 -19.16
N GLN A 155 -10.84 -10.01 -18.83
CA GLN A 155 -9.88 -10.64 -17.92
C GLN A 155 -9.68 -9.75 -16.70
N VAL A 156 -10.58 -9.89 -15.73
CA VAL A 156 -10.69 -8.99 -14.59
C VAL A 156 -9.40 -8.89 -13.78
N GLU A 157 -8.76 -10.01 -13.46
CA GLU A 157 -7.54 -9.99 -12.64
C GLU A 157 -6.35 -9.36 -13.37
N LEU A 158 -6.17 -9.63 -14.66
CA LEU A 158 -5.15 -8.97 -15.46
C LEU A 158 -5.39 -7.48 -15.61
N ARG A 159 -6.67 -7.07 -15.74
CA ARG A 159 -7.04 -5.66 -15.76
C ARG A 159 -6.72 -4.98 -14.43
N ALA A 160 -7.04 -5.63 -13.32
CA ALA A 160 -6.71 -5.13 -11.98
C ALA A 160 -5.20 -4.97 -11.78
N GLN A 161 -4.40 -5.94 -12.19
CA GLN A 161 -2.95 -5.87 -12.13
C GLN A 161 -2.41 -4.74 -13.02
N SER A 162 -2.94 -4.57 -14.22
CA SER A 162 -2.54 -3.49 -15.15
C SER A 162 -2.85 -2.11 -14.57
N ILE A 163 -4.02 -1.92 -13.95
CA ILE A 163 -4.38 -0.69 -13.25
C ILE A 163 -3.37 -0.40 -12.13
N TRP A 164 -3.01 -1.41 -11.32
CA TRP A 164 -2.00 -1.24 -10.29
C TRP A 164 -0.63 -0.86 -10.84
N CYS A 165 -0.20 -1.43 -11.98
CA CYS A 165 1.05 -1.04 -12.63
C CYS A 165 1.04 0.43 -13.04
N CYS A 166 -0.07 0.94 -13.61
CA CYS A 166 -0.20 2.35 -13.95
C CYS A 166 -0.10 3.24 -12.70
N VAL A 167 -0.81 2.89 -11.63
CA VAL A 167 -0.79 3.64 -10.36
C VAL A 167 0.61 3.64 -9.74
N TYR A 168 1.30 2.50 -9.69
CA TYR A 168 2.67 2.44 -9.17
C TYR A 168 3.65 3.26 -10.02
N GLY A 169 3.55 3.20 -11.35
CA GLY A 169 4.39 3.99 -12.23
C GLY A 169 4.22 5.49 -12.01
N LEU A 170 2.98 5.97 -11.85
CA LEU A 170 2.71 7.37 -11.52
C LEU A 170 3.27 7.76 -10.16
N LEU A 171 3.01 6.96 -9.12
CA LEU A 171 3.49 7.22 -7.76
C LEU A 171 5.02 7.32 -7.73
N GLU A 172 5.72 6.41 -8.40
CA GLU A 172 7.18 6.42 -8.49
C GLU A 172 7.69 7.73 -9.12
N ARG A 173 7.07 8.17 -10.24
CA ARG A 173 7.46 9.42 -10.90
C ARG A 173 7.18 10.64 -10.02
N ILE A 174 6.03 10.70 -9.38
CA ILE A 174 5.68 11.81 -8.46
C ILE A 174 6.69 11.90 -7.31
N LEU A 175 7.08 10.77 -6.70
CA LEU A 175 8.00 10.75 -5.57
C LEU A 175 9.45 11.09 -5.97
N ILE A 176 9.87 10.71 -7.18
CA ILE A 176 11.21 11.02 -7.70
C ILE A 176 11.29 12.49 -8.16
N GLU A 177 10.31 12.94 -8.94
CA GLU A 177 10.36 14.24 -9.60
C GLU A 177 9.84 15.40 -8.75
N GLN A 178 9.02 15.10 -7.74
CA GLN A 178 8.42 16.07 -6.81
C GLN A 178 7.80 17.28 -7.54
N PRO A 179 6.89 17.07 -8.50
CA PRO A 179 6.29 18.16 -9.24
C PRO A 179 5.50 19.10 -8.32
N ALA A 180 5.29 20.35 -8.77
CA ALA A 180 4.43 21.30 -8.06
C ALA A 180 3.03 20.71 -7.84
N LEU A 181 2.44 20.94 -6.65
CA LEU A 181 1.19 20.30 -6.21
C LEU A 181 0.07 20.43 -7.26
N ALA A 182 -0.13 21.64 -7.82
CA ALA A 182 -1.18 21.88 -8.81
C ALA A 182 -0.97 21.09 -10.13
N TYR A 183 0.28 20.78 -10.49
CA TYR A 183 0.59 19.94 -11.65
C TYR A 183 0.45 18.46 -11.32
N ARG A 184 0.92 18.06 -10.16
CA ARG A 184 0.76 16.70 -9.63
C ARG A 184 -0.71 16.27 -9.65
N ASP A 185 -1.60 17.12 -9.11
CA ASP A 185 -3.02 16.80 -9.01
C ASP A 185 -3.66 16.66 -10.41
N LYS A 186 -3.26 17.50 -11.38
CA LYS A 186 -3.69 17.36 -12.79
C LYS A 186 -3.27 16.03 -13.41
N VAL A 187 -2.03 15.60 -13.17
CA VAL A 187 -1.53 14.32 -13.72
C VAL A 187 -2.23 13.13 -13.08
N ILE A 188 -2.56 13.21 -11.78
CA ILE A 188 -3.34 12.16 -11.10
C ILE A 188 -4.73 12.05 -11.74
N GLU A 189 -5.44 13.17 -11.91
CA GLU A 189 -6.77 13.19 -12.52
C GLU A 189 -6.75 12.66 -13.96
N GLU A 190 -5.78 13.09 -14.77
CA GLU A 190 -5.62 12.60 -16.16
C GLU A 190 -5.40 11.09 -16.21
N MET A 191 -4.58 10.52 -15.30
CA MET A 191 -4.41 9.08 -15.26
C MET A 191 -5.66 8.34 -14.84
N LEU A 192 -6.41 8.88 -13.87
CA LEU A 192 -7.70 8.30 -13.49
C LEU A 192 -8.67 8.32 -14.67
N ASP A 193 -8.73 9.40 -15.42
CA ASP A 193 -9.56 9.51 -16.62
C ASP A 193 -9.15 8.49 -17.69
N LEU A 194 -7.86 8.30 -17.94
CA LEU A 194 -7.35 7.26 -18.85
C LEU A 194 -7.76 5.85 -18.41
N ILE A 195 -7.64 5.54 -17.12
CA ILE A 195 -8.06 4.24 -16.57
C ILE A 195 -9.56 4.07 -16.77
N MET A 196 -10.39 5.05 -16.40
CA MET A 196 -11.83 4.98 -16.52
C MET A 196 -12.28 4.86 -17.96
N ALA A 197 -11.72 5.65 -18.88
CA ALA A 197 -11.99 5.55 -20.32
C ALA A 197 -11.66 4.17 -20.90
N SER A 198 -10.59 3.53 -20.41
CA SER A 198 -10.18 2.18 -20.84
C SER A 198 -11.15 1.06 -20.43
N LEU A 199 -12.04 1.34 -19.49
CA LEU A 199 -13.02 0.39 -18.94
C LEU A 199 -14.42 0.58 -19.54
N GLN A 200 -14.73 1.77 -20.07
CA GLN A 200 -16.06 2.08 -20.58
C GLN A 200 -16.37 1.33 -21.86
N THR A 201 -17.64 1.02 -22.05
CA THR A 201 -18.17 0.56 -23.32
C THR A 201 -18.15 1.72 -24.31
N HIS A 202 -17.35 1.66 -25.38
CA HIS A 202 -17.58 2.55 -26.50
C HIS A 202 -18.93 2.19 -27.14
N GLU A 203 -19.92 3.05 -27.00
CA GLU A 203 -21.10 2.97 -27.87
C GLU A 203 -20.61 3.01 -29.32
N LYS A 204 -20.98 1.99 -30.10
CA LYS A 204 -20.76 1.95 -31.53
C LYS A 204 -21.84 2.76 -32.25
#